data_014b8f14ba5b207e2df98f28f8a80877
#
_entry.id   014b8f14ba5b207e2df98f28f8a80877
#
_cell.length_a   1.000
_cell.length_b   1.000
_cell.length_c   1.000
_cell.angle_alpha   90.00
_cell.angle_beta   90.00
_cell.angle_gamma   90.00
#
_symmetry.space_group_name_H-M   'P 1'
#
loop_
_entity.id
_entity.type
_entity.pdbx_description
1 polymer ?
#
loop_
_entity_poly.entity_id
_entity_poly.type
_entity_poly.pdbx_seq_one_letter_code
_entity_poly.pdbx_strand_id
1 'polypeptide(L)'
;PSGRNMFIDIQQGIKYASQTPIIRALLIVGSSALFMGMYQPAIPVKVQDVLGLGEVGYGVILGLNGVGALIGSAALFILSKHIRKGYLLIFGLLMFNAAVSLFAVAPNVVISGLAMVLLGLAFSAWMISVPVLLQTTASEKMRGRVMSLYFMVVLTHQLGWVIGGAGIEAWGIETTMFIGVIGGLIV
;
A
#
# COMPACT_ATOMS: atom_id res chain seq x y z
N PRO A 1 -1.01 17.21 32.50
CA PRO A 1 -0.99 17.00 31.03
C PRO A 1 -1.19 18.38 30.41
N SER A 2 -0.05 19.05 30.20
CA SER A 2 0.05 20.35 29.55
C SER A 2 -0.45 20.22 28.13
N GLY A 3 -1.31 21.14 27.66
CA GLY A 3 -1.79 21.27 26.30
C GLY A 3 -0.64 21.43 25.33
N ARG A 4 -0.09 20.32 24.91
CA ARG A 4 0.96 20.24 23.90
C ARG A 4 0.33 20.69 22.60
N ASN A 5 0.80 21.81 22.04
CA ASN A 5 0.30 22.33 20.77
C ASN A 5 0.57 21.28 19.69
N MET A 6 -0.47 20.61 19.20
CA MET A 6 -0.39 19.59 18.14
C MET A 6 0.40 20.09 16.93
N PHE A 7 0.28 21.37 16.58
CA PHE A 7 1.06 22.00 15.49
C PHE A 7 2.57 21.98 15.74
N ILE A 8 3.00 22.21 16.99
CA ILE A 8 4.42 22.16 17.36
C ILE A 8 4.95 20.75 17.25
N ASP A 9 4.18 19.74 17.67
CA ASP A 9 4.57 18.34 17.58
C ASP A 9 4.69 17.87 16.13
N ILE A 10 3.77 18.28 15.25
CA ILE A 10 3.84 18.02 13.80
C ILE A 10 5.08 18.69 13.18
N GLN A 11 5.29 19.97 13.48
CA GLN A 11 6.44 20.73 12.95
C GLN A 11 7.78 20.09 13.37
N GLN A 12 7.88 19.68 14.63
CA GLN A 12 9.09 18.99 15.13
C GLN A 12 9.26 17.61 14.49
N GLY A 13 8.16 16.89 14.24
CA GLY A 13 8.18 15.62 13.50
C GLY A 13 8.69 15.80 12.07
N ILE A 14 8.18 16.79 11.33
CA ILE A 14 8.60 17.12 9.96
C ILE A 14 10.08 17.51 9.94
N LYS A 15 10.52 18.39 10.85
CA LYS A 15 11.93 18.79 10.95
C LYS A 15 12.83 17.60 11.22
N TYR A 16 12.45 16.72 12.13
CA TYR A 16 13.22 15.50 12.44
C TYR A 16 13.27 14.55 11.23
N ALA A 17 12.14 14.34 10.57
CA ALA A 17 12.06 13.50 9.37
C ALA A 17 12.93 14.04 8.23
N SER A 18 12.93 15.36 8.00
CA SER A 18 13.76 16.00 6.96
C SER A 18 15.27 15.87 7.23
N GLN A 19 15.65 15.84 8.49
CA GLN A 19 17.06 15.73 8.93
C GLN A 19 17.54 14.26 9.03
N THR A 20 16.64 13.29 9.01
CA THR A 20 16.97 11.87 9.12
C THR A 20 16.69 11.17 7.79
N PRO A 21 17.72 10.93 6.94
CA PRO A 21 17.51 10.43 5.57
C PRO A 21 16.69 9.16 5.48
N ILE A 22 16.89 8.21 6.40
CA ILE A 22 16.16 6.93 6.43
C ILE A 22 14.66 7.17 6.73
N ILE A 23 14.33 8.03 7.70
CA ILE A 23 12.94 8.33 8.07
C ILE A 23 12.26 9.06 6.91
N ARG A 24 12.96 10.00 6.29
CA ARG A 24 12.47 10.70 5.10
C ARG A 24 12.16 9.73 3.98
N ALA A 25 13.08 8.82 3.65
CA ALA A 25 12.87 7.80 2.63
C ALA A 25 11.67 6.89 2.97
N LEU A 26 11.53 6.45 4.21
CA LEU A 26 10.41 5.62 4.64
C LEU A 26 9.06 6.35 4.57
N LEU A 27 9.01 7.65 4.84
CA LEU A 27 7.78 8.45 4.68
C LEU A 27 7.45 8.68 3.21
N ILE A 28 8.47 8.88 2.35
CA ILE A 28 8.28 8.93 0.90
C ILE A 28 7.71 7.61 0.40
N VAL A 29 8.32 6.47 0.75
CA VAL A 29 7.76 5.14 0.44
C VAL A 29 6.37 4.96 1.05
N GLY A 30 6.10 5.52 2.23
CA GLY A 30 4.76 5.54 2.82
C GLY A 30 3.74 6.27 1.94
N SER A 31 4.15 7.33 1.21
CA SER A 31 3.26 8.09 0.32
C SER A 31 2.82 7.31 -0.94
N SER A 32 3.48 6.17 -1.26
CA SER A 32 2.97 5.24 -2.27
C SER A 32 1.56 4.73 -1.94
N ALA A 33 1.12 4.88 -0.68
CA ALA A 33 -0.26 4.58 -0.26
C ALA A 33 -1.31 5.27 -1.15
N LEU A 34 -1.06 6.51 -1.59
CA LEU A 34 -1.94 7.22 -2.53
C LEU A 34 -2.18 6.40 -3.80
N PHE A 35 -1.09 5.98 -4.44
CA PHE A 35 -1.14 5.21 -5.68
C PHE A 35 -1.65 3.79 -5.45
N MET A 36 -1.30 3.19 -4.32
CA MET A 36 -1.86 1.89 -3.90
C MET A 36 -3.38 1.96 -3.68
N GLY A 37 -3.95 3.12 -3.34
CA GLY A 37 -5.40 3.30 -3.23
C GLY A 37 -6.13 3.30 -4.57
N MET A 38 -5.48 3.70 -5.66
CA MET A 38 -6.13 3.90 -6.96
C MET A 38 -6.69 2.62 -7.60
N TYR A 39 -6.14 1.44 -7.28
CA TYR A 39 -6.64 0.18 -7.84
C TYR A 39 -7.92 -0.32 -7.15
N GLN A 40 -8.20 0.12 -5.93
CA GLN A 40 -9.31 -0.40 -5.12
C GLN A 40 -10.70 -0.26 -5.80
N PRO A 41 -11.07 0.91 -6.34
CA PRO A 41 -12.35 1.04 -7.03
C PRO A 41 -12.42 0.24 -8.35
N ALA A 42 -11.29 -0.16 -8.92
CA ALA A 42 -11.27 -1.00 -10.11
C ALA A 42 -11.69 -2.45 -9.84
N ILE A 43 -11.55 -2.94 -8.60
CA ILE A 43 -11.86 -4.33 -8.27
C ILE A 43 -13.33 -4.66 -8.53
N PRO A 44 -14.33 -3.96 -7.95
CA PRO A 44 -15.74 -4.26 -8.19
C PRO A 44 -16.10 -4.11 -9.66
N VAL A 45 -15.63 -3.04 -10.32
CA VAL A 45 -15.93 -2.79 -11.74
C VAL A 45 -15.39 -3.93 -12.62
N LYS A 46 -14.13 -4.34 -12.42
CA LYS A 46 -13.56 -5.45 -13.18
C LYS A 46 -14.27 -6.78 -12.91
N VAL A 47 -14.62 -7.06 -11.67
CA VAL A 47 -15.27 -8.32 -11.29
C VAL A 47 -16.68 -8.40 -11.91
N GLN A 48 -17.43 -7.32 -11.90
CA GLN A 48 -18.79 -7.29 -12.40
C GLN A 48 -18.83 -7.13 -13.92
N ASP A 49 -18.16 -6.14 -14.48
CA ASP A 49 -18.32 -5.72 -15.87
C ASP A 49 -17.42 -6.51 -16.83
N VAL A 50 -16.21 -6.91 -16.39
CA VAL A 50 -15.25 -7.61 -17.25
C VAL A 50 -15.30 -9.13 -17.05
N LEU A 51 -15.39 -9.59 -15.80
CA LEU A 51 -15.41 -11.02 -15.49
C LEU A 51 -16.81 -11.61 -15.43
N GLY A 52 -17.85 -10.78 -15.43
CA GLY A 52 -19.24 -11.22 -15.37
C GLY A 52 -19.62 -11.92 -14.08
N LEU A 53 -18.88 -11.69 -12.99
CA LEU A 53 -19.12 -12.29 -11.69
C LEU A 53 -19.99 -11.38 -10.85
N GLY A 54 -21.06 -11.93 -10.27
CA GLY A 54 -21.92 -11.18 -9.34
C GLY A 54 -21.25 -10.94 -7.97
N GLU A 55 -22.04 -10.51 -7.02
CA GLU A 55 -21.60 -10.16 -5.66
C GLU A 55 -20.80 -11.28 -4.96
N VAL A 56 -21.21 -12.53 -5.17
CA VAL A 56 -20.50 -13.70 -4.62
C VAL A 56 -19.09 -13.81 -5.22
N GLY A 57 -18.95 -13.60 -6.53
CA GLY A 57 -17.65 -13.59 -7.19
C GLY A 57 -16.74 -12.48 -6.67
N TYR A 58 -17.30 -11.30 -6.43
CA TYR A 58 -16.57 -10.20 -5.79
C TYR A 58 -16.06 -10.59 -4.39
N GLY A 59 -16.93 -11.21 -3.57
CA GLY A 59 -16.54 -11.71 -2.26
C GLY A 59 -15.40 -12.74 -2.33
N VAL A 60 -15.44 -13.67 -3.30
CA VAL A 60 -14.38 -14.66 -3.52
C VAL A 60 -13.06 -13.99 -3.89
N ILE A 61 -13.07 -13.06 -4.83
CA ILE A 61 -11.88 -12.31 -5.27
C ILE A 61 -11.26 -11.52 -4.11
N LEU A 62 -12.07 -10.85 -3.29
CA LEU A 62 -11.57 -10.19 -2.07
C LEU A 62 -11.06 -11.19 -1.03
N GLY A 63 -11.73 -12.33 -0.86
CA GLY A 63 -11.28 -13.41 0.02
C GLY A 63 -9.90 -13.93 -0.36
N LEU A 64 -9.61 -14.08 -1.65
CA LEU A 64 -8.29 -14.47 -2.15
C LEU A 64 -7.20 -13.44 -1.80
N ASN A 65 -7.52 -12.15 -1.83
CA ASN A 65 -6.60 -11.11 -1.34
C ASN A 65 -6.32 -11.29 0.17
N GLY A 66 -7.34 -11.57 0.97
CA GLY A 66 -7.19 -11.89 2.40
C GLY A 66 -6.29 -13.11 2.65
N VAL A 67 -6.47 -14.19 1.88
CA VAL A 67 -5.59 -15.37 1.93
C VAL A 67 -4.15 -14.98 1.61
N GLY A 68 -3.93 -14.19 0.57
CA GLY A 68 -2.61 -13.66 0.22
C GLY A 68 -1.98 -12.86 1.35
N ALA A 69 -2.76 -11.99 2.02
CA ALA A 69 -2.30 -11.21 3.16
C ALA A 69 -1.89 -12.06 4.36
N LEU A 70 -2.63 -13.13 4.65
CA LEU A 70 -2.28 -14.09 5.71
C LEU A 70 -0.97 -14.82 5.38
N ILE A 71 -0.83 -15.33 4.17
CA ILE A 71 0.41 -16.00 3.71
C ILE A 71 1.57 -15.02 3.77
N GLY A 72 1.39 -13.79 3.29
CA GLY A 72 2.41 -12.74 3.28
C GLY A 72 2.87 -12.37 4.69
N SER A 73 1.94 -12.23 5.64
CA SER A 73 2.26 -11.95 7.03
C SER A 73 3.05 -13.08 7.70
N ALA A 74 2.67 -14.33 7.45
CA ALA A 74 3.39 -15.50 7.93
C ALA A 74 4.79 -15.61 7.29
N ALA A 75 4.89 -15.40 5.98
CA ALA A 75 6.17 -15.38 5.26
C ALA A 75 7.09 -14.28 5.79
N LEU A 76 6.58 -13.07 6.02
CA LEU A 76 7.34 -11.97 6.60
C LEU A 76 7.88 -12.29 8.00
N PHE A 77 7.07 -12.93 8.84
CA PHE A 77 7.51 -13.34 10.17
C PHE A 77 8.73 -14.27 10.11
N ILE A 78 8.74 -15.20 9.15
CA ILE A 78 9.85 -16.14 8.94
C ILE A 78 11.04 -15.45 8.28
N LEU A 79 10.82 -14.74 7.17
CA LEU A 79 11.87 -14.13 6.36
C LEU A 79 12.56 -12.96 7.08
N SER A 80 11.85 -12.21 7.91
CA SER A 80 12.42 -11.07 8.64
C SER A 80 13.54 -11.44 9.62
N LYS A 81 13.68 -12.73 9.95
CA LYS A 81 14.77 -13.25 10.76
C LYS A 81 16.07 -13.40 9.97
N HIS A 82 15.98 -13.59 8.65
CA HIS A 82 17.11 -13.91 7.77
C HIS A 82 17.40 -12.80 6.76
N ILE A 83 16.40 -11.99 6.41
CA ILE A 83 16.50 -10.96 5.38
C ILE A 83 16.28 -9.58 6.01
N ARG A 84 17.10 -8.61 5.60
CA ARG A 84 16.93 -7.22 6.06
C ARG A 84 15.56 -6.68 5.63
N LYS A 85 14.84 -6.08 6.56
CA LYS A 85 13.47 -5.57 6.37
C LYS A 85 13.34 -4.59 5.19
N GLY A 86 14.41 -3.84 4.87
CA GLY A 86 14.44 -2.94 3.71
C GLY A 86 14.32 -3.68 2.38
N TYR A 87 14.98 -4.83 2.22
CA TYR A 87 14.83 -5.64 1.00
C TYR A 87 13.44 -6.26 0.88
N LEU A 88 12.86 -6.70 2.00
CA LEU A 88 11.48 -7.21 2.02
C LEU A 88 10.47 -6.14 1.62
N LEU A 89 10.71 -4.88 2.05
CA LEU A 89 9.88 -3.74 1.67
C LEU A 89 9.96 -3.45 0.17
N ILE A 90 11.18 -3.35 -0.39
CA ILE A 90 11.39 -3.08 -1.82
C ILE A 90 10.79 -4.21 -2.67
N PHE A 91 11.05 -5.46 -2.30
CA PHE A 91 10.48 -6.61 -3.00
C PHE A 91 8.95 -6.60 -2.93
N GLY A 92 8.37 -6.28 -1.76
CA GLY A 92 6.93 -6.16 -1.57
C GLY A 92 6.33 -5.08 -2.48
N LEU A 93 6.97 -3.90 -2.59
CA LEU A 93 6.53 -2.82 -3.47
C LEU A 93 6.56 -3.23 -4.95
N LEU A 94 7.65 -3.82 -5.41
CA LEU A 94 7.77 -4.29 -6.79
C LEU A 94 6.73 -5.36 -7.10
N MET A 95 6.57 -6.33 -6.20
CA MET A 95 5.58 -7.40 -6.33
C MET A 95 4.15 -6.84 -6.31
N PHE A 96 3.87 -5.83 -5.49
CA PHE A 96 2.57 -5.15 -5.47
C PHE A 96 2.24 -4.54 -6.83
N ASN A 97 3.16 -3.76 -7.38
CA ASN A 97 2.98 -3.11 -8.68
C ASN A 97 2.83 -4.15 -9.82
N ALA A 98 3.61 -5.24 -9.79
CA ALA A 98 3.47 -6.34 -10.72
C ALA A 98 2.10 -7.04 -10.60
N ALA A 99 1.62 -7.25 -9.38
CA ALA A 99 0.34 -7.89 -9.13
C ALA A 99 -0.84 -6.98 -9.54
N VAL A 100 -0.76 -5.66 -9.32
CA VAL A 100 -1.75 -4.69 -9.84
C VAL A 100 -1.77 -4.72 -11.37
N SER A 101 -0.60 -4.72 -12.02
CA SER A 101 -0.50 -4.82 -13.47
C SER A 101 -1.09 -6.12 -14.00
N LEU A 102 -0.79 -7.24 -13.35
CA LEU A 102 -1.36 -8.54 -13.70
C LEU A 102 -2.89 -8.54 -13.55
N PHE A 103 -3.41 -7.96 -12.46
CA PHE A 103 -4.84 -7.84 -12.26
C PHE A 103 -5.49 -6.94 -13.32
N ALA A 104 -4.83 -5.83 -13.72
CA ALA A 104 -5.34 -4.92 -14.74
C ALA A 104 -5.60 -5.63 -16.07
N VAL A 105 -4.65 -6.46 -16.52
CA VAL A 105 -4.74 -7.16 -17.83
C VAL A 105 -5.31 -8.58 -17.73
N ALA A 106 -5.70 -9.05 -16.55
CA ALA A 106 -6.16 -10.43 -16.35
C ALA A 106 -7.42 -10.73 -17.20
N PRO A 107 -7.37 -11.73 -18.10
CA PRO A 107 -8.46 -12.03 -19.03
C PRO A 107 -9.54 -12.92 -18.41
N ASN A 108 -9.28 -13.53 -17.27
CA ASN A 108 -10.18 -14.50 -16.64
C ASN A 108 -10.07 -14.51 -15.12
N VAL A 109 -11.00 -15.22 -14.50
CA VAL A 109 -11.15 -15.31 -13.03
C VAL A 109 -9.92 -15.94 -12.36
N VAL A 110 -9.28 -16.92 -13.00
CA VAL A 110 -8.13 -17.63 -12.40
C VAL A 110 -6.94 -16.68 -12.28
N ILE A 111 -6.60 -15.98 -13.36
CA ILE A 111 -5.48 -15.02 -13.35
C ILE A 111 -5.79 -13.83 -12.43
N SER A 112 -7.03 -13.34 -12.41
CA SER A 112 -7.47 -12.31 -11.48
C SER A 112 -7.34 -12.76 -10.03
N GLY A 113 -7.73 -14.00 -9.72
CA GLY A 113 -7.59 -14.59 -8.40
C GLY A 113 -6.14 -14.73 -7.95
N LEU A 114 -5.26 -15.20 -8.83
CA LEU A 114 -3.81 -15.27 -8.58
C LEU A 114 -3.23 -13.88 -8.32
N ALA A 115 -3.59 -12.90 -9.14
CA ALA A 115 -3.15 -11.52 -8.96
C ALA A 115 -3.59 -10.97 -7.58
N MET A 116 -4.81 -11.28 -7.13
CA MET A 116 -5.32 -10.83 -5.83
C MET A 116 -4.59 -11.51 -4.66
N VAL A 117 -4.24 -12.78 -4.77
CA VAL A 117 -3.38 -13.46 -3.77
C VAL A 117 -2.01 -12.77 -3.70
N LEU A 118 -1.38 -12.50 -4.84
CA LEU A 118 -0.09 -11.79 -4.90
C LEU A 118 -0.19 -10.36 -4.34
N LEU A 119 -1.29 -9.65 -4.64
CA LEU A 119 -1.58 -8.33 -4.08
C LEU A 119 -1.63 -8.36 -2.55
N GLY A 120 -2.39 -9.29 -1.97
CA GLY A 120 -2.49 -9.42 -0.52
C GLY A 120 -1.16 -9.72 0.14
N LEU A 121 -0.39 -10.65 -0.45
CA LEU A 121 0.94 -11.02 0.01
C LEU A 121 1.90 -9.81 -0.03
N ALA A 122 1.92 -9.07 -1.12
CA ALA A 122 2.75 -7.89 -1.30
C ALA A 122 2.35 -6.73 -0.39
N PHE A 123 1.05 -6.49 -0.24
CA PHE A 123 0.50 -5.45 0.62
C PHE A 123 0.90 -5.65 2.08
N SER A 124 0.88 -6.89 2.58
CA SER A 124 1.31 -7.19 3.95
C SER A 124 2.78 -6.86 4.17
N ALA A 125 3.65 -7.06 3.16
CA ALA A 125 5.06 -6.70 3.24
C ALA A 125 5.24 -5.19 3.45
N TRP A 126 4.50 -4.35 2.71
CA TRP A 126 4.52 -2.90 2.86
C TRP A 126 3.91 -2.47 4.21
N MET A 127 2.71 -2.94 4.52
CA MET A 127 1.93 -2.56 5.70
C MET A 127 2.65 -2.84 7.02
N ILE A 128 3.45 -3.91 7.08
CA ILE A 128 4.19 -4.31 8.28
C ILE A 128 5.59 -3.68 8.31
N SER A 129 6.30 -3.66 7.16
CA SER A 129 7.71 -3.27 7.15
C SER A 129 7.92 -1.78 7.37
N VAL A 130 7.09 -0.90 6.76
CA VAL A 130 7.25 0.56 6.90
C VAL A 130 7.14 1.01 8.35
N PRO A 131 6.03 0.73 9.09
CA PRO A 131 5.91 1.19 10.47
C PRO A 131 6.94 0.55 11.41
N VAL A 132 7.33 -0.70 11.17
CA VAL A 132 8.38 -1.36 11.97
C VAL A 132 9.73 -0.67 11.75
N LEU A 133 10.11 -0.37 10.51
CA LEU A 133 11.35 0.36 10.21
C LEU A 133 11.33 1.78 10.79
N LEU A 134 10.22 2.50 10.68
CA LEU A 134 10.06 3.83 11.29
C LEU A 134 10.23 3.77 12.82
N GLN A 135 9.57 2.82 13.48
CA GLN A 135 9.62 2.67 14.94
C GLN A 135 11.01 2.28 15.45
N THR A 136 11.73 1.44 14.69
CA THR A 136 13.08 0.98 15.09
C THR A 136 14.16 2.01 14.77
N THR A 137 13.93 2.89 13.81
CA THR A 137 14.90 3.93 13.38
C THR A 137 14.72 5.23 14.17
N ALA A 138 13.48 5.58 14.52
CA ALA A 138 13.19 6.82 15.25
C ALA A 138 13.66 6.72 16.72
N SER A 139 14.27 7.81 17.23
CA SER A 139 14.59 7.93 18.65
C SER A 139 13.32 7.86 19.51
N GLU A 140 13.42 7.37 20.74
CA GLU A 140 12.27 7.19 21.64
C GLU A 140 11.42 8.46 21.79
N LYS A 141 12.07 9.63 21.92
CA LYS A 141 11.39 10.93 22.04
C LYS A 141 10.61 11.34 20.79
N MET A 142 11.02 10.88 19.62
CA MET A 142 10.43 11.28 18.33
C MET A 142 9.53 10.20 17.72
N ARG A 143 9.55 8.97 18.25
CA ARG A 143 8.81 7.83 17.71
C ARG A 143 7.31 8.12 17.52
N GLY A 144 6.65 8.69 18.54
CA GLY A 144 5.23 9.05 18.45
C GLY A 144 4.95 10.08 17.36
N ARG A 145 5.81 11.11 17.21
CA ARG A 145 5.65 12.15 16.18
C ARG A 145 5.86 11.60 14.78
N VAL A 146 6.87 10.76 14.59
CA VAL A 146 7.13 10.09 13.31
C VAL A 146 5.97 9.17 12.93
N MET A 147 5.42 8.42 13.89
CA MET A 147 4.26 7.56 13.65
C MET A 147 3.01 8.37 13.31
N SER A 148 2.80 9.52 13.94
CA SER A 148 1.69 10.42 13.58
C SER A 148 1.82 10.92 12.13
N LEU A 149 3.02 11.30 11.70
CA LEU A 149 3.27 11.68 10.30
C LEU A 149 3.01 10.50 9.35
N TYR A 150 3.46 9.31 9.70
CA TYR A 150 3.21 8.11 8.90
C TYR A 150 1.71 7.86 8.72
N PHE A 151 0.91 7.93 9.79
CA PHE A 151 -0.53 7.75 9.67
C PHE A 151 -1.20 8.84 8.82
N MET A 152 -0.74 10.09 8.91
CA MET A 152 -1.22 11.16 8.02
C MET A 152 -0.92 10.85 6.55
N VAL A 153 0.28 10.32 6.27
CA VAL A 153 0.66 9.91 4.92
C VAL A 153 -0.18 8.72 4.45
N VAL A 154 -0.39 7.71 5.30
CA VAL A 154 -1.22 6.55 4.94
C VAL A 154 -2.67 6.93 4.67
N LEU A 155 -3.21 7.97 5.32
CA LEU A 155 -4.56 8.47 5.01
C LEU A 155 -4.71 8.93 3.56
N THR A 156 -3.62 9.27 2.85
CA THR A 156 -3.68 9.58 1.42
C THR A 156 -4.17 8.41 0.57
N HIS A 157 -4.12 7.18 1.09
CA HIS A 157 -4.71 6.00 0.45
C HIS A 157 -6.20 6.20 0.12
N GLN A 158 -6.95 6.86 1.01
CA GLN A 158 -8.36 7.18 0.78
C GLN A 158 -8.56 8.18 -0.36
N LEU A 159 -7.63 9.14 -0.51
CA LEU A 159 -7.62 10.03 -1.67
C LEU A 159 -7.34 9.26 -2.95
N GLY A 160 -6.49 8.24 -2.89
CA GLY A 160 -6.24 7.32 -4.00
C GLY A 160 -7.51 6.63 -4.49
N TRP A 161 -8.43 6.24 -3.59
CA TRP A 161 -9.72 5.67 -3.97
C TRP A 161 -10.57 6.65 -4.78
N VAL A 162 -10.65 7.89 -4.32
CA VAL A 162 -11.44 8.93 -5.01
C VAL A 162 -10.85 9.22 -6.39
N ILE A 163 -9.52 9.40 -6.45
CA ILE A 163 -8.80 9.66 -7.71
C ILE A 163 -8.93 8.45 -8.65
N GLY A 164 -8.80 7.24 -8.11
CA GLY A 164 -8.97 6.00 -8.88
C GLY A 164 -10.37 5.85 -9.46
N GLY A 165 -11.41 6.15 -8.67
CA GLY A 165 -12.79 6.13 -9.15
C GLY A 165 -13.02 7.12 -10.30
N ALA A 166 -12.62 8.38 -10.12
CA ALA A 166 -12.70 9.39 -11.18
C ALA A 166 -11.86 9.03 -12.42
N GLY A 167 -10.68 8.42 -12.20
CA GLY A 167 -9.83 7.94 -13.28
C GLY A 167 -10.47 6.82 -14.11
N ILE A 168 -11.17 5.90 -13.47
CA ILE A 168 -11.89 4.81 -14.17
C ILE A 168 -12.97 5.36 -15.08
N GLU A 169 -13.72 6.35 -14.62
CA GLU A 169 -14.74 7.03 -15.44
C GLU A 169 -14.13 7.79 -16.63
N ALA A 170 -12.97 8.44 -16.42
CA ALA A 170 -12.35 9.29 -17.43
C ALA A 170 -11.50 8.51 -18.46
N TRP A 171 -10.76 7.49 -18.02
CA TRP A 171 -9.70 6.81 -18.80
C TRP A 171 -9.85 5.31 -18.87
N GLY A 172 -10.82 4.74 -18.17
CA GLY A 172 -11.04 3.31 -18.07
C GLY A 172 -10.17 2.63 -17.00
N ILE A 173 -10.50 1.35 -16.72
CA ILE A 173 -9.93 0.56 -15.63
C ILE A 173 -8.41 0.39 -15.80
N GLU A 174 -7.99 -0.12 -16.96
CA GLU A 174 -6.58 -0.50 -17.19
C GLU A 174 -5.66 0.72 -17.11
N THR A 175 -6.01 1.81 -17.79
CA THR A 175 -5.23 3.06 -17.79
C THR A 175 -5.08 3.61 -16.39
N THR A 176 -6.15 3.65 -15.61
CA THR A 176 -6.13 4.15 -14.23
C THR A 176 -5.25 3.30 -13.34
N MET A 177 -5.32 1.98 -13.46
CA MET A 177 -4.47 1.06 -12.70
C MET A 177 -2.99 1.23 -13.06
N PHE A 178 -2.66 1.38 -14.35
CA PHE A 178 -1.28 1.63 -14.79
C PHE A 178 -0.74 2.99 -14.34
N ILE A 179 -1.57 4.03 -14.29
CA ILE A 179 -1.18 5.33 -13.69
C ILE A 179 -0.81 5.13 -12.21
N GLY A 180 -1.60 4.36 -11.46
CA GLY A 180 -1.29 4.00 -10.08
C GLY A 180 0.02 3.23 -9.95
N VAL A 181 0.26 2.25 -10.84
CA VAL A 181 1.53 1.48 -10.88
C VAL A 181 2.72 2.39 -11.14
N ILE A 182 2.65 3.23 -12.17
CA ILE A 182 3.75 4.15 -12.51
C ILE A 182 4.03 5.12 -11.36
N GLY A 183 2.97 5.72 -10.80
CA GLY A 183 3.10 6.59 -9.63
C GLY A 183 3.72 5.90 -8.42
N GLY A 184 3.31 4.65 -8.15
CA GLY A 184 3.86 3.83 -7.06
C GLY A 184 5.33 3.39 -7.28
N LEU A 185 5.80 3.33 -8.52
CA LEU A 185 7.21 3.01 -8.85
C LEU A 185 8.14 4.24 -8.80
N ILE A 186 7.60 5.45 -8.98
CA ILE A 186 8.38 6.70 -8.95
C ILE A 186 8.71 7.11 -7.51
N VAL A 187 7.88 6.73 -6.56
CA VAL A 187 8.04 7.00 -5.11
C VAL A 187 9.00 6.02 -4.47
#